data_54daadc5d3287b74a82acc7940c32294
#
_entry.id   54daadc5d3287b74a82acc7940c32294
#
_cell.length_a   1.000
_cell.length_b   1.000
_cell.length_c   1.000
_cell.angle_alpha   90.00
_cell.angle_beta   90.00
_cell.angle_gamma   90.00
#
_symmetry.space_group_name_H-M   'P 1'
#
loop_
_entity.id
_entity.type
_entity.pdbx_description
1 polymer ?
#
loop_
_entity_poly.entity_id
_entity_poly.type
_entity_poly.pdbx_seq_one_letter_code
_entity_poly.pdbx_strand_id
1 'polypeptide(L)'
;PERDKRITTHVALTARAFGASKIYLSRPDSRVVTTIENVVEKFGGDFSVDTISNPKKIAKDWKGKVVHLTMFGLPLKDFVKELKSETAPILFVVGAEKVPPWAFEYADYNLSIGNQPHSEVSALAISLSIINDKFEDQEFEGPLKVIPSTDHRNMIDTEH
;
A
#
# COMPACT_ATOMS: atom_id res chain seq x y z
N PRO A 1 -19.16 5.92 5.41
CA PRO A 1 -19.11 5.86 6.86
C PRO A 1 -17.71 6.07 7.41
N GLU A 2 -17.60 6.47 8.67
CA GLU A 2 -16.32 6.72 9.33
C GLU A 2 -15.40 5.51 9.37
N ARG A 3 -15.97 4.32 9.40
CA ARG A 3 -15.21 3.07 9.39
C ARG A 3 -14.33 2.94 8.15
N ASP A 4 -14.88 3.28 6.99
CA ASP A 4 -14.15 3.19 5.72
C ASP A 4 -13.02 4.21 5.64
N LYS A 5 -13.20 5.39 6.24
CA LYS A 5 -12.18 6.45 6.28
C LYS A 5 -10.97 6.05 7.11
N ARG A 6 -11.18 5.35 8.23
CA ARG A 6 -10.07 4.84 9.05
C ARG A 6 -9.26 3.81 8.31
N ILE A 7 -9.94 2.88 7.63
CA ILE A 7 -9.27 1.83 6.87
C ILE A 7 -8.40 2.44 5.76
N THR A 8 -8.91 3.45 5.07
CA THR A 8 -8.15 4.13 4.01
C THR A 8 -6.86 4.75 4.56
N THR A 9 -6.92 5.41 5.70
CA THR A 9 -5.73 5.96 6.34
C THR A 9 -4.72 4.85 6.69
N HIS A 10 -5.20 3.75 7.26
CA HIS A 10 -4.33 2.63 7.61
C HIS A 10 -3.72 1.95 6.39
N VAL A 11 -4.49 1.81 5.32
CA VAL A 11 -3.98 1.30 4.05
C VAL A 11 -2.87 2.19 3.52
N ALA A 12 -3.06 3.51 3.55
CA ALA A 12 -2.06 4.47 3.07
C ALA A 12 -0.78 4.43 3.92
N LEU A 13 -0.91 4.40 5.24
CA LEU A 13 0.25 4.30 6.14
C LEU A 13 1.02 2.98 5.92
N THR A 14 0.29 1.89 5.75
CA THR A 14 0.87 0.57 5.48
C THR A 14 1.60 0.57 4.14
N ALA A 15 1.00 1.11 3.10
CA ALA A 15 1.62 1.20 1.78
C ALA A 15 2.97 1.93 1.87
N ARG A 16 3.00 3.09 2.52
CA ARG A 16 4.24 3.84 2.69
C ARG A 16 5.28 3.05 3.48
N ALA A 17 4.92 2.53 4.64
CA ALA A 17 5.86 1.87 5.54
C ALA A 17 6.48 0.61 4.92
N PHE A 18 5.73 -0.09 4.07
CA PHE A 18 6.16 -1.35 3.49
C PHE A 18 6.70 -1.22 2.06
N GLY A 19 7.00 0.01 1.62
CA GLY A 19 7.80 0.22 0.43
C GLY A 19 7.07 0.62 -0.84
N ALA A 20 5.76 0.87 -0.78
CA ALA A 20 5.06 1.43 -1.93
C ALA A 20 5.45 2.91 -2.10
N SER A 21 5.39 3.41 -3.33
CA SER A 21 5.78 4.79 -3.63
C SER A 21 4.61 5.76 -3.67
N LYS A 22 3.39 5.27 -3.84
CA LYS A 22 2.21 6.10 -4.05
C LYS A 22 0.93 5.34 -3.73
N ILE A 23 -0.10 6.08 -3.32
CA ILE A 23 -1.46 5.56 -3.25
C ILE A 23 -2.40 6.45 -4.08
N TYR A 24 -3.32 5.81 -4.77
CA TYR A 24 -4.41 6.48 -5.47
C TYR A 24 -5.70 6.31 -4.67
N LEU A 25 -6.35 7.43 -4.36
CA LEU A 25 -7.66 7.41 -3.70
C LEU A 25 -8.75 7.60 -4.74
N SER A 26 -9.76 6.75 -4.73
CA SER A 26 -10.90 6.86 -5.64
C SER A 26 -11.90 7.95 -5.24
N ARG A 27 -11.77 8.47 -4.03
CA ARG A 27 -12.61 9.56 -3.49
C ARG A 27 -11.74 10.55 -2.74
N PRO A 28 -12.03 11.86 -2.84
CA PRO A 28 -11.31 12.84 -2.04
C PRO A 28 -11.47 12.58 -0.55
N ASP A 29 -10.35 12.61 0.17
CA ASP A 29 -10.36 12.51 1.63
C ASP A 29 -9.19 13.33 2.18
N SER A 30 -9.51 14.56 2.59
CA SER A 30 -8.50 15.49 3.09
C SER A 30 -7.83 15.03 4.37
N ARG A 31 -8.49 14.20 5.19
CA ARG A 31 -7.90 13.66 6.40
C ARG A 31 -6.78 12.66 6.09
N VAL A 32 -7.00 11.81 5.09
CA VAL A 32 -5.97 10.87 4.63
C VAL A 32 -4.78 11.63 4.08
N VAL A 33 -5.04 12.58 3.18
CA VAL A 33 -3.98 13.39 2.55
C VAL A 33 -3.16 14.12 3.62
N THR A 34 -3.82 14.82 4.56
CA THR A 34 -3.14 15.56 5.62
C THR A 34 -2.31 14.64 6.52
N THR A 35 -2.87 13.50 6.92
CA THR A 35 -2.16 12.54 7.77
C THR A 35 -0.89 12.03 7.07
N ILE A 36 -1.00 11.67 5.81
CA ILE A 36 0.15 11.13 5.07
C ILE A 36 1.19 12.22 4.82
N GLU A 37 0.78 13.42 4.45
CA GLU A 37 1.71 14.54 4.26
C GLU A 37 2.48 14.84 5.55
N ASN A 38 1.80 14.83 6.70
CA ASN A 38 2.47 15.04 8.00
C ASN A 38 3.47 13.94 8.31
N VAL A 39 3.14 12.69 8.01
CA VAL A 39 4.06 11.55 8.23
C VAL A 39 5.27 11.66 7.31
N VAL A 40 5.07 11.99 6.04
CA VAL A 40 6.17 12.17 5.09
C VAL A 40 7.06 13.34 5.50
N GLU A 41 6.49 14.46 5.94
CA GLU A 41 7.26 15.61 6.43
C GLU A 41 8.14 15.24 7.62
N LYS A 42 7.60 14.48 8.57
CA LYS A 42 8.34 14.11 9.79
C LYS A 42 9.32 12.95 9.58
N PHE A 43 8.91 11.92 8.88
CA PHE A 43 9.67 10.68 8.76
C PHE A 43 10.34 10.51 7.40
N GLY A 44 10.02 11.35 6.42
CA GLY A 44 10.74 11.40 5.15
C GLY A 44 10.16 10.55 4.04
N GLY A 45 10.91 10.48 2.94
CA GLY A 45 10.55 9.76 1.73
C GLY A 45 9.72 10.59 0.76
N ASP A 46 9.44 9.99 -0.39
CA ASP A 46 8.73 10.64 -1.49
C ASP A 46 7.32 10.10 -1.70
N PHE A 47 6.80 9.36 -0.73
CA PHE A 47 5.47 8.77 -0.84
C PHE A 47 4.41 9.85 -1.03
N SER A 48 3.53 9.64 -2.00
CA SER A 48 2.49 10.62 -2.33
C SER A 48 1.10 10.01 -2.39
N VAL A 49 0.10 10.87 -2.22
CA VAL A 49 -1.32 10.53 -2.31
C VAL A 49 -1.92 11.32 -3.46
N ASP A 50 -2.47 10.61 -4.44
CA ASP A 50 -3.21 11.24 -5.54
C ASP A 50 -4.68 10.83 -5.48
N THR A 51 -5.57 11.80 -5.64
CA THR A 51 -7.00 11.51 -5.79
C THR A 51 -7.32 11.41 -7.27
N ILE A 52 -8.00 10.33 -7.64
CA ILE A 52 -8.34 10.06 -9.03
C ILE A 52 -9.86 9.93 -9.18
N SER A 53 -10.38 10.34 -10.33
CA SER A 53 -11.82 10.26 -10.61
C SER A 53 -12.24 8.96 -11.27
N ASN A 54 -11.31 8.25 -11.91
CA ASN A 54 -11.61 7.05 -12.68
C ASN A 54 -10.60 5.93 -12.41
N PRO A 55 -10.75 5.18 -11.31
CA PRO A 55 -9.82 4.10 -10.96
C PRO A 55 -9.83 2.97 -12.01
N LYS A 56 -10.97 2.71 -12.64
CA LYS A 56 -11.07 1.73 -13.72
C LYS A 56 -10.11 2.04 -14.86
N LYS A 57 -10.04 3.31 -15.26
CA LYS A 57 -9.14 3.75 -16.34
C LYS A 57 -7.68 3.60 -15.94
N ILE A 58 -7.34 3.95 -14.72
CA ILE A 58 -5.97 3.79 -14.21
C ILE A 58 -5.53 2.32 -14.32
N ALA A 59 -6.37 1.39 -13.86
CA ALA A 59 -6.07 -0.03 -13.92
C ALA A 59 -5.99 -0.53 -15.36
N LYS A 60 -6.95 -0.13 -16.20
CA LYS A 60 -7.00 -0.55 -17.60
C LYS A 60 -5.76 -0.10 -18.39
N ASP A 61 -5.31 1.13 -18.17
CA ASP A 61 -4.21 1.74 -18.92
C ASP A 61 -2.86 1.59 -18.22
N TRP A 62 -2.78 0.85 -17.13
CA TRP A 62 -1.56 0.69 -16.35
C TRP A 62 -0.42 0.10 -17.18
N LYS A 63 0.74 0.76 -17.15
CA LYS A 63 1.93 0.32 -17.88
C LYS A 63 2.83 -0.55 -17.00
N GLY A 64 2.31 -1.67 -16.58
CA GLY A 64 2.97 -2.63 -15.71
C GLY A 64 2.02 -3.76 -15.40
N LYS A 65 2.14 -4.31 -14.20
CA LYS A 65 1.27 -5.40 -13.76
C LYS A 65 0.25 -4.90 -12.75
N VAL A 66 -0.98 -5.34 -12.89
CA VAL A 66 -2.07 -5.05 -11.96
C VAL A 66 -2.34 -6.29 -11.12
N VAL A 67 -2.20 -6.17 -9.81
CA VAL A 67 -2.47 -7.24 -8.85
C VAL A 67 -3.68 -6.84 -8.02
N HIS A 68 -4.77 -7.56 -8.17
CA HIS A 68 -5.96 -7.38 -7.35
C HIS A 68 -5.90 -8.32 -6.16
N LEU A 69 -5.85 -7.74 -4.95
CA LEU A 69 -5.84 -8.52 -3.72
C LEU A 69 -7.28 -8.83 -3.31
N THR A 70 -7.61 -10.10 -3.33
CA THR A 70 -8.97 -10.58 -3.06
C THR A 70 -8.95 -11.97 -2.44
N MET A 71 -9.81 -12.21 -1.45
CA MET A 71 -9.88 -13.54 -0.83
C MET A 71 -10.37 -14.62 -1.82
N PHE A 72 -10.91 -14.22 -2.96
CA PHE A 72 -11.37 -15.15 -3.99
C PHE A 72 -10.29 -15.52 -5.01
N GLY A 73 -9.09 -14.96 -4.87
CA GLY A 73 -8.02 -15.18 -5.82
C GLY A 73 -7.19 -16.45 -5.56
N LEU A 74 -6.22 -16.65 -6.42
CA LEU A 74 -5.22 -17.71 -6.26
C LEU A 74 -4.22 -17.32 -5.17
N PRO A 75 -3.56 -18.28 -4.49
CA PRO A 75 -2.61 -17.94 -3.44
C PRO A 75 -1.43 -17.11 -3.96
N LEU A 76 -1.20 -15.94 -3.36
CA LEU A 76 -0.09 -15.07 -3.74
C LEU A 76 1.26 -15.79 -3.66
N LYS A 77 1.43 -16.69 -2.71
CA LYS A 77 2.67 -17.43 -2.51
C LYS A 77 3.13 -18.18 -3.77
N ASP A 78 2.21 -18.56 -4.64
CA ASP A 78 2.52 -19.28 -5.87
C ASP A 78 3.00 -18.37 -7.00
N PHE A 79 2.92 -17.04 -6.81
CA PHE A 79 3.28 -16.04 -7.81
C PHE A 79 4.43 -15.12 -7.36
N VAL A 80 5.03 -15.38 -6.21
CA VAL A 80 6.05 -14.51 -5.62
C VAL A 80 7.25 -14.35 -6.56
N LYS A 81 7.72 -15.43 -7.15
CA LYS A 81 8.88 -15.41 -8.05
C LYS A 81 8.61 -14.48 -9.26
N GLU A 82 7.43 -14.60 -9.87
CA GLU A 82 7.05 -13.79 -11.01
C GLU A 82 6.95 -12.31 -10.63
N LEU A 83 6.32 -12.01 -9.49
CA LEU A 83 6.13 -10.62 -9.05
C LEU A 83 7.46 -9.98 -8.65
N LYS A 84 8.36 -10.72 -7.99
CA LYS A 84 9.67 -10.20 -7.61
C LYS A 84 10.57 -9.95 -8.81
N SER A 85 10.38 -10.68 -9.90
CA SER A 85 11.17 -10.49 -11.12
C SER A 85 10.61 -9.41 -12.04
N GLU A 86 9.43 -8.86 -11.73
CA GLU A 86 8.81 -7.82 -12.55
C GLU A 86 9.59 -6.51 -12.45
N THR A 87 9.97 -5.95 -13.59
CA THR A 87 10.71 -4.69 -13.66
C THR A 87 9.80 -3.48 -13.86
N ALA A 88 8.59 -3.68 -14.38
CA ALA A 88 7.59 -2.62 -14.54
C ALA A 88 6.87 -2.37 -13.21
N PRO A 89 6.26 -1.18 -13.02
CA PRO A 89 5.54 -0.89 -11.79
C PRO A 89 4.37 -1.84 -11.55
N ILE A 90 4.17 -2.22 -10.30
CA ILE A 90 3.03 -3.04 -9.89
C ILE A 90 1.98 -2.13 -9.25
N LEU A 91 0.76 -2.21 -9.75
CA LEU A 91 -0.41 -1.56 -9.16
C LEU A 91 -1.18 -2.59 -8.35
N PHE A 92 -1.27 -2.39 -7.04
CA PHE A 92 -2.14 -3.19 -6.20
C PHE A 92 -3.53 -2.56 -6.13
N VAL A 93 -4.55 -3.33 -6.46
CA VAL A 93 -5.93 -2.92 -6.28
C VAL A 93 -6.44 -3.56 -4.99
N VAL A 94 -6.78 -2.71 -4.04
CA VAL A 94 -7.24 -3.12 -2.72
C VAL A 94 -8.67 -2.60 -2.57
N GLY A 95 -9.63 -3.49 -2.49
CA GLY A 95 -11.03 -3.12 -2.46
C GLY A 95 -11.63 -3.17 -1.08
N ALA A 96 -12.62 -2.31 -0.87
CA ALA A 96 -13.52 -2.39 0.26
C ALA A 96 -14.59 -3.47 -0.01
N GLU A 97 -15.61 -3.54 0.84
CA GLU A 97 -16.63 -4.60 0.86
C GLU A 97 -17.28 -4.96 -0.49
N LYS A 98 -17.32 -4.01 -1.42
CA LYS A 98 -17.89 -4.25 -2.76
C LYS A 98 -16.88 -3.86 -3.82
N VAL A 99 -16.17 -4.84 -4.31
CA VAL A 99 -15.22 -4.62 -5.39
C VAL A 99 -15.97 -4.66 -6.73
N PRO A 100 -15.81 -3.62 -7.56
CA PRO A 100 -16.43 -3.62 -8.88
C PRO A 100 -15.91 -4.76 -9.75
N PRO A 101 -16.73 -5.29 -10.66
CA PRO A 101 -16.30 -6.37 -11.58
C PRO A 101 -15.03 -6.04 -12.37
N TRP A 102 -14.78 -4.76 -12.69
CA TRP A 102 -13.59 -4.38 -13.45
C TRP A 102 -12.28 -4.73 -12.72
N ALA A 103 -12.28 -4.79 -11.38
CA ALA A 103 -11.08 -5.12 -10.63
C ALA A 103 -10.62 -6.55 -10.94
N PHE A 104 -11.55 -7.49 -11.12
CA PHE A 104 -11.21 -8.84 -11.57
C PHE A 104 -10.80 -8.87 -13.04
N GLU A 105 -11.50 -8.13 -13.87
CA GLU A 105 -11.31 -8.14 -15.33
C GLU A 105 -9.95 -7.55 -15.75
N TYR A 106 -9.58 -6.41 -15.18
CA TYR A 106 -8.35 -5.70 -15.60
C TYR A 106 -7.11 -6.10 -14.82
N ALA A 107 -7.23 -6.93 -13.80
CA ALA A 107 -6.08 -7.44 -13.09
C ALA A 107 -5.35 -8.48 -13.94
N ASP A 108 -4.02 -8.39 -13.95
CA ASP A 108 -3.18 -9.46 -14.48
C ASP A 108 -3.20 -10.66 -13.54
N TYR A 109 -3.34 -10.39 -12.24
CA TYR A 109 -3.39 -11.40 -11.19
C TYR A 109 -4.47 -11.06 -10.19
N ASN A 110 -5.35 -12.02 -9.90
CA ASN A 110 -6.28 -11.95 -8.77
C ASN A 110 -5.75 -12.88 -7.69
N LEU A 111 -5.17 -12.33 -6.63
CA LEU A 111 -4.41 -13.09 -5.65
C LEU A 111 -4.95 -12.92 -4.24
N SER A 112 -4.85 -13.98 -3.44
CA SER A 112 -5.28 -14.01 -2.05
C SER A 112 -4.11 -14.16 -1.09
N ILE A 113 -4.28 -13.61 0.10
CA ILE A 113 -3.48 -13.93 1.28
C ILE A 113 -4.35 -14.84 2.15
N GLY A 114 -4.49 -16.09 1.72
CA GLY A 114 -5.48 -17.00 2.28
C GLY A 114 -6.90 -16.68 1.79
N ASN A 115 -7.73 -17.71 1.70
CA ASN A 115 -9.09 -17.58 1.17
C ASN A 115 -10.12 -17.44 2.31
N GLN A 116 -9.81 -16.59 3.28
CA GLN A 116 -10.65 -16.29 4.43
C GLN A 116 -10.85 -14.79 4.57
N PRO A 117 -11.99 -14.34 5.11
CA PRO A 117 -12.20 -12.92 5.36
C PRO A 117 -11.15 -12.33 6.30
N HIS A 118 -10.56 -11.22 5.92
CA HIS A 118 -9.65 -10.43 6.75
C HIS A 118 -9.55 -9.01 6.21
N SER A 119 -8.87 -8.14 6.95
CA SER A 119 -8.72 -6.74 6.58
C SER A 119 -7.84 -6.57 5.33
N GLU A 120 -8.16 -5.58 4.50
CA GLU A 120 -7.34 -5.17 3.35
C GLU A 120 -5.93 -4.75 3.80
N VAL A 121 -5.80 -4.19 4.99
CA VAL A 121 -4.50 -3.81 5.56
C VAL A 121 -3.60 -5.03 5.71
N SER A 122 -4.16 -6.15 6.19
CA SER A 122 -3.42 -7.41 6.33
C SER A 122 -2.94 -7.93 4.97
N ALA A 123 -3.85 -7.94 4.00
CA ALA A 123 -3.50 -8.40 2.65
C ALA A 123 -2.39 -7.56 2.04
N LEU A 124 -2.50 -6.24 2.14
CA LEU A 124 -1.51 -5.32 1.60
C LEU A 124 -0.16 -5.47 2.30
N ALA A 125 -0.14 -5.47 3.63
CA ALA A 125 1.09 -5.57 4.42
C ALA A 125 1.85 -6.86 4.10
N ILE A 126 1.16 -7.97 4.11
CA ILE A 126 1.77 -9.28 3.84
C ILE A 126 2.27 -9.35 2.39
N SER A 127 1.47 -8.89 1.43
CA SER A 127 1.86 -8.88 0.03
C SER A 127 3.12 -8.04 -0.21
N LEU A 128 3.14 -6.82 0.31
CA LEU A 128 4.29 -5.93 0.17
C LEU A 128 5.53 -6.49 0.87
N SER A 129 5.39 -7.06 2.06
CA SER A 129 6.52 -7.63 2.80
C SER A 129 7.14 -8.84 2.09
N ILE A 130 6.34 -9.62 1.39
CA ILE A 130 6.82 -10.76 0.64
C ILE A 130 7.51 -10.31 -0.66
N ILE A 131 6.89 -9.41 -1.40
CA ILE A 131 7.39 -8.95 -2.70
C ILE A 131 8.58 -8.01 -2.51
N ASN A 132 8.53 -7.13 -1.52
CA ASN A 132 9.62 -6.23 -1.14
C ASN A 132 10.18 -6.67 0.22
N ASP A 133 10.89 -7.80 0.23
CA ASP A 133 11.38 -8.40 1.47
C ASP A 133 12.46 -7.57 2.18
N LYS A 134 12.96 -6.51 1.53
CA LYS A 134 13.93 -5.58 2.11
C LYS A 134 13.31 -4.26 2.56
N PHE A 135 12.01 -4.23 2.80
CA PHE A 135 11.31 -3.00 3.19
C PHE A 135 11.87 -2.39 4.49
N GLU A 136 12.37 -3.23 5.41
CA GLU A 136 12.94 -2.76 6.67
C GLU A 136 14.28 -2.03 6.50
N ASP A 137 14.96 -2.28 5.39
CA ASP A 137 16.26 -1.65 5.10
C ASP A 137 16.11 -0.29 4.41
N GLN A 138 14.88 0.11 4.09
CA GLN A 138 14.64 1.37 3.40
C GLN A 138 14.94 2.57 4.30
N GLU A 139 15.77 3.50 3.80
CA GLU A 139 16.05 4.75 4.48
C GLU A 139 15.11 5.83 3.98
N PHE A 140 14.32 6.42 4.89
CA PHE A 140 13.37 7.47 4.53
C PHE A 140 13.95 8.89 4.64
N GLU A 141 15.03 9.06 5.39
CA GLU A 141 15.80 10.32 5.48
C GLU A 141 14.99 11.54 5.93
N GLY A 142 14.02 11.35 6.80
CA GLY A 142 13.27 12.44 7.40
C GLY A 142 13.97 13.03 8.62
N PRO A 143 13.47 14.19 9.10
CA PRO A 143 14.05 14.82 10.30
C PRO A 143 13.87 13.98 11.56
N LEU A 144 12.78 13.22 11.68
CA LEU A 144 12.58 12.29 12.78
C LEU A 144 13.05 10.90 12.38
N LYS A 145 13.89 10.32 13.21
CA LYS A 145 14.39 8.96 13.01
C LYS A 145 14.27 8.18 14.31
N VAL A 146 13.58 7.04 14.23
CA VAL A 146 13.49 6.11 15.37
C VAL A 146 14.82 5.39 15.51
N ILE A 147 15.37 5.39 16.72
CA ILE A 147 16.51 4.58 17.07
C ILE A 147 15.99 3.37 17.82
N PRO A 148 16.11 2.15 17.26
CA PRO A 148 15.58 0.97 17.92
C PRO A 148 16.14 0.80 19.34
N SER A 149 15.30 0.39 20.26
CA SER A 149 15.67 0.18 21.65
C SER A 149 14.93 -1.03 22.20
N THR A 150 15.51 -1.69 23.20
CA THR A 150 14.89 -2.85 23.83
C THR A 150 13.86 -2.45 24.90
N ASP A 151 13.86 -1.21 25.38
CA ASP A 151 13.10 -0.86 26.57
C ASP A 151 12.52 0.56 26.61
N HIS A 152 12.81 1.40 25.64
CA HIS A 152 12.30 2.77 25.64
C HIS A 152 12.14 3.36 24.24
N ARG A 153 11.41 4.47 24.18
CA ARG A 153 11.25 5.24 22.94
C ARG A 153 12.47 6.11 22.75
N ASN A 154 13.17 5.91 21.66
CA ASN A 154 14.35 6.70 21.32
C ASN A 154 14.19 7.23 19.90
N MET A 155 14.32 8.55 19.74
CA MET A 155 14.10 9.21 18.47
C MET A 155 15.07 10.39 18.33
N ILE A 156 15.64 10.54 17.16
CA ILE A 156 16.47 11.69 16.81
C ILE A 156 15.62 12.66 16.00
N ASP A 157 15.71 13.95 16.33
CA ASP A 157 15.08 15.02 15.59
C ASP A 157 16.17 15.98 15.10
N THR A 158 16.46 15.95 13.79
CA THR A 158 17.54 16.73 13.21
C THR A 158 17.19 18.19 12.92
N GLU A 159 15.91 18.58 13.05
CA GLU A 159 15.46 19.96 12.85
C GLU A 159 15.54 20.83 14.13
N HIS A 160 15.90 20.21 15.25
CA HIS A 160 15.98 20.91 16.53
C HIS A 160 17.36 20.85 17.18
#